data_fb559519e044aa35f5676aec70fa346d
#
_entry.id   fb559519e044aa35f5676aec70fa346d
#
_cell.length_a   1.000
_cell.length_b   1.000
_cell.length_c   1.000
_cell.angle_alpha   90.00
_cell.angle_beta   90.00
_cell.angle_gamma   90.00
#
_symmetry.space_group_name_H-M   'P 1'
#
loop_
_entity.id
_entity.type
_entity.pdbx_description
1 polymer ?
#
loop_
_entity_poly.entity_id
_entity_poly.type
_entity_poly.pdbx_seq_one_letter_code
_entity_poly.pdbx_strand_id
1 'polypeptide(L)'
;MVVPCIYDDAWSFSEGLACVKQNGKWGYINTQGEVVIPCIYDLAWGFSEGLAPVWQNDKCGFINTKGEVVVPCIYDGAGSFSEGLAVVIQNGKRGFINTKGEVVVPCIYGMAGSFSEGLSPICQGDWENGKWGFINTKGEVVIPCIYDEAWSFSEGLARVELNGKWGFINTKGAVVIPCIYDDAWEISEGLATVQQNGKWSIINTEGKVIVAECNGFFTSWSKVEM
;
A
#
# COMPACT_ATOMS: atom_id res chain seq x y z
N MET A 1 2.06 -28.71 -17.41
CA MET A 1 2.28 -28.05 -18.75
C MET A 1 3.25 -26.91 -18.50
N VAL A 2 4.31 -26.78 -19.31
CA VAL A 2 5.27 -25.69 -19.18
C VAL A 2 4.82 -24.61 -20.14
N VAL A 3 4.60 -23.39 -19.66
CA VAL A 3 4.32 -22.23 -20.53
C VAL A 3 5.57 -21.98 -21.37
N PRO A 4 5.47 -21.87 -22.71
CA PRO A 4 6.61 -21.59 -23.55
C PRO A 4 7.27 -20.26 -23.14
N CYS A 5 8.61 -20.19 -23.19
CA CYS A 5 9.35 -18.93 -22.97
C CYS A 5 9.21 -18.03 -24.21
N ILE A 6 8.00 -17.50 -24.45
CA ILE A 6 7.68 -16.65 -25.60
C ILE A 6 7.39 -15.18 -25.18
N TYR A 7 7.39 -14.90 -23.89
CA TYR A 7 7.12 -13.58 -23.34
C TYR A 7 8.42 -12.85 -23.04
N ASP A 8 8.43 -11.54 -23.27
CA ASP A 8 9.56 -10.64 -22.98
C ASP A 8 9.75 -10.45 -21.47
N ASP A 9 8.64 -10.53 -20.69
CA ASP A 9 8.60 -10.37 -19.23
C ASP A 9 7.33 -11.02 -18.67
N ALA A 10 7.34 -11.38 -17.38
CA ALA A 10 6.19 -11.97 -16.69
C ALA A 10 6.26 -11.70 -15.20
N TRP A 11 5.09 -11.47 -14.59
CA TRP A 11 4.97 -11.28 -13.14
C TRP A 11 4.26 -12.47 -12.50
N SER A 12 4.26 -12.50 -11.17
CA SER A 12 3.61 -13.57 -10.40
C SER A 12 2.10 -13.62 -10.66
N PHE A 13 1.54 -14.81 -10.50
CA PHE A 13 0.10 -15.00 -10.54
C PHE A 13 -0.60 -14.29 -9.37
N SER A 14 -1.70 -13.61 -9.69
CA SER A 14 -2.63 -13.04 -8.74
C SER A 14 -4.05 -13.34 -9.23
N GLU A 15 -4.91 -13.87 -8.36
CA GLU A 15 -6.30 -14.24 -8.68
C GLU A 15 -6.44 -15.14 -9.93
N GLY A 16 -5.46 -16.05 -10.11
CA GLY A 16 -5.46 -17.02 -11.23
C GLY A 16 -4.95 -16.46 -12.55
N LEU A 17 -4.54 -15.22 -12.62
CA LEU A 17 -3.99 -14.56 -13.80
C LEU A 17 -2.58 -14.01 -13.53
N ALA A 18 -1.71 -14.09 -14.54
CA ALA A 18 -0.38 -13.49 -14.49
C ALA A 18 -0.23 -12.45 -15.60
N CYS A 19 0.35 -11.32 -15.27
CA CYS A 19 0.76 -10.34 -16.27
C CYS A 19 1.90 -10.91 -17.11
N VAL A 20 1.81 -10.78 -18.42
CA VAL A 20 2.87 -11.14 -19.37
C VAL A 20 3.08 -10.02 -20.36
N LYS A 21 4.32 -9.83 -20.76
CA LYS A 21 4.69 -8.85 -21.81
C LYS A 21 5.07 -9.55 -23.08
N GLN A 22 4.54 -9.08 -24.18
CA GLN A 22 4.91 -9.56 -25.51
C GLN A 22 4.91 -8.39 -26.49
N ASN A 23 5.98 -8.28 -27.29
CA ASN A 23 6.17 -7.19 -28.25
C ASN A 23 6.00 -5.79 -27.61
N GLY A 24 6.52 -5.62 -26.36
CA GLY A 24 6.48 -4.37 -25.64
C GLY A 24 5.14 -4.02 -24.97
N LYS A 25 4.09 -4.83 -25.13
CA LYS A 25 2.76 -4.63 -24.55
C LYS A 25 2.44 -5.70 -23.50
N TRP A 26 1.66 -5.31 -22.49
CA TRP A 26 1.21 -6.18 -21.41
C TRP A 26 -0.18 -6.73 -21.65
N GLY A 27 -0.40 -7.97 -21.22
CA GLY A 27 -1.67 -8.68 -21.20
C GLY A 27 -1.67 -9.72 -20.09
N TYR A 28 -2.58 -10.68 -20.12
CA TYR A 28 -2.71 -11.65 -19.03
C TYR A 28 -2.95 -13.06 -19.57
N ILE A 29 -2.34 -14.02 -18.88
CA ILE A 29 -2.54 -15.46 -19.09
C ILE A 29 -3.12 -16.11 -17.85
N ASN A 30 -3.82 -17.23 -18.04
CA ASN A 30 -4.31 -18.07 -16.95
C ASN A 30 -3.24 -19.12 -16.53
N THR A 31 -3.55 -19.92 -15.53
CA THR A 31 -2.67 -20.98 -14.99
C THR A 31 -2.41 -22.12 -15.99
N GLN A 32 -3.17 -22.23 -17.07
CA GLN A 32 -2.95 -23.14 -18.17
C GLN A 32 -1.99 -22.58 -19.23
N GLY A 33 -1.63 -21.29 -19.13
CA GLY A 33 -0.79 -20.57 -20.08
C GLY A 33 -1.57 -20.05 -21.28
N GLU A 34 -2.89 -20.02 -21.23
CA GLU A 34 -3.75 -19.48 -22.27
C GLU A 34 -3.89 -17.96 -22.09
N VAL A 35 -3.82 -17.21 -23.20
CA VAL A 35 -4.03 -15.77 -23.19
C VAL A 35 -5.50 -15.48 -22.93
N VAL A 36 -5.79 -14.84 -21.77
CA VAL A 36 -7.12 -14.39 -21.38
C VAL A 36 -7.36 -12.96 -21.84
N ILE A 37 -6.35 -12.10 -21.67
CA ILE A 37 -6.40 -10.70 -22.06
C ILE A 37 -5.20 -10.45 -22.98
N PRO A 38 -5.43 -10.03 -24.25
CA PRO A 38 -4.35 -9.78 -25.20
C PRO A 38 -3.33 -8.75 -24.71
N CYS A 39 -2.09 -8.87 -25.17
CA CYS A 39 -1.01 -7.93 -24.86
C CYS A 39 -1.21 -6.62 -25.65
N ILE A 40 -2.01 -5.70 -25.12
CA ILE A 40 -2.38 -4.42 -25.73
C ILE A 40 -2.05 -3.19 -24.86
N TYR A 41 -1.81 -3.38 -23.57
CA TYR A 41 -1.58 -2.30 -22.61
C TYR A 41 -0.12 -1.87 -22.57
N ASP A 42 0.13 -0.58 -22.32
CA ASP A 42 1.48 -0.03 -22.17
C ASP A 42 2.14 -0.52 -20.87
N LEU A 43 1.33 -0.64 -19.81
CA LEU A 43 1.70 -1.22 -18.51
C LEU A 43 0.46 -1.91 -17.92
N ALA A 44 0.67 -2.95 -17.11
CA ALA A 44 -0.38 -3.63 -16.38
C ALA A 44 0.18 -4.20 -15.07
N TRP A 45 -0.63 -4.23 -14.02
CA TRP A 45 -0.26 -4.82 -12.73
C TRP A 45 -1.15 -6.03 -12.41
N GLY A 46 -0.83 -6.74 -11.31
CA GLY A 46 -1.59 -7.90 -10.86
C GLY A 46 -3.03 -7.53 -10.44
N PHE A 47 -3.91 -8.52 -10.52
CA PHE A 47 -5.29 -8.39 -10.05
C PHE A 47 -5.34 -8.31 -8.52
N SER A 48 -6.24 -7.49 -8.01
CA SER A 48 -6.64 -7.42 -6.61
C SER A 48 -8.12 -7.06 -6.55
N GLU A 49 -8.88 -7.83 -5.78
CA GLU A 49 -10.35 -7.69 -5.65
C GLU A 49 -11.09 -7.70 -7.00
N GLY A 50 -10.61 -8.57 -7.92
CA GLY A 50 -11.20 -8.75 -9.24
C GLY A 50 -10.85 -7.69 -10.27
N LEU A 51 -10.01 -6.72 -9.93
CA LEU A 51 -9.64 -5.58 -10.79
C LEU A 51 -8.12 -5.43 -10.89
N ALA A 52 -7.65 -5.03 -12.06
CA ALA A 52 -6.24 -4.74 -12.30
C ALA A 52 -6.07 -3.34 -12.90
N PRO A 53 -5.13 -2.54 -12.40
CA PRO A 53 -4.78 -1.29 -13.05
C PRO A 53 -4.00 -1.55 -14.33
N VAL A 54 -4.39 -0.86 -15.39
CA VAL A 54 -3.76 -0.91 -16.72
C VAL A 54 -3.53 0.49 -17.25
N TRP A 55 -2.46 0.66 -18.01
CA TRP A 55 -2.11 1.94 -18.63
C TRP A 55 -2.27 1.86 -20.14
N GLN A 56 -2.83 2.90 -20.70
CA GLN A 56 -2.92 3.12 -22.15
C GLN A 56 -2.83 4.62 -22.42
N ASN A 57 -1.93 5.01 -23.34
CA ASN A 57 -1.68 6.42 -23.70
C ASN A 57 -1.37 7.29 -22.46
N ASP A 58 -0.43 6.85 -21.61
CA ASP A 58 0.03 7.52 -20.39
C ASP A 58 -1.07 7.76 -19.32
N LYS A 59 -2.23 7.11 -19.46
CA LYS A 59 -3.30 7.16 -18.48
C LYS A 59 -3.62 5.78 -17.93
N CYS A 60 -3.99 5.75 -16.66
CA CYS A 60 -4.36 4.55 -15.92
C CYS A 60 -5.88 4.43 -15.80
N GLY A 61 -6.36 3.21 -15.93
CA GLY A 61 -7.72 2.77 -15.67
C GLY A 61 -7.72 1.37 -15.07
N PHE A 62 -8.89 0.74 -15.01
CA PHE A 62 -9.01 -0.61 -14.43
C PHE A 62 -9.84 -1.50 -15.33
N ILE A 63 -9.42 -2.77 -15.40
CA ILE A 63 -10.12 -3.85 -16.09
C ILE A 63 -10.48 -4.95 -15.08
N ASN A 64 -11.53 -5.71 -15.39
CA ASN A 64 -11.86 -6.92 -14.65
C ASN A 64 -11.10 -8.16 -15.22
N THR A 65 -11.25 -9.32 -14.58
CA THR A 65 -10.60 -10.58 -14.97
C THR A 65 -10.98 -11.10 -16.36
N LYS A 66 -12.02 -10.54 -17.00
CA LYS A 66 -12.41 -10.84 -18.40
C LYS A 66 -11.78 -9.87 -19.40
N GLY A 67 -11.06 -8.83 -18.94
CA GLY A 67 -10.52 -7.76 -19.76
C GLY A 67 -11.52 -6.66 -20.10
N GLU A 68 -12.70 -6.64 -19.47
CA GLU A 68 -13.68 -5.57 -19.64
C GLU A 68 -13.23 -4.34 -18.88
N VAL A 69 -13.28 -3.16 -19.51
CA VAL A 69 -12.93 -1.89 -18.88
C VAL A 69 -14.01 -1.50 -17.88
N VAL A 70 -13.64 -1.44 -16.60
CA VAL A 70 -14.50 -0.98 -15.51
C VAL A 70 -14.29 0.51 -15.26
N VAL A 71 -13.02 0.96 -15.30
CA VAL A 71 -12.66 2.38 -15.17
C VAL A 71 -11.84 2.74 -16.42
N PRO A 72 -12.28 3.71 -17.24
CA PRO A 72 -11.50 4.18 -18.38
C PRO A 72 -10.11 4.68 -17.97
N CYS A 73 -9.14 4.64 -18.88
CA CYS A 73 -7.80 5.18 -18.65
C CYS A 73 -7.84 6.72 -18.68
N ILE A 74 -8.16 7.33 -17.53
CA ILE A 74 -8.30 8.79 -17.36
C ILE A 74 -7.41 9.35 -16.25
N TYR A 75 -6.91 8.51 -15.34
CA TYR A 75 -6.07 8.91 -14.23
C TYR A 75 -4.59 8.96 -14.63
N ASP A 76 -3.80 9.78 -13.94
CA ASP A 76 -2.35 9.85 -14.13
C ASP A 76 -1.65 8.61 -13.54
N GLY A 77 -2.28 7.96 -12.57
CA GLY A 77 -1.82 6.72 -11.94
C GLY A 77 -2.86 6.17 -10.99
N ALA A 78 -2.67 4.93 -10.60
CA ALA A 78 -3.52 4.27 -9.60
C ALA A 78 -2.73 3.20 -8.85
N GLY A 79 -3.18 2.89 -7.62
CA GLY A 79 -2.76 1.72 -6.86
C GLY A 79 -3.72 0.53 -7.08
N SER A 80 -3.39 -0.61 -6.50
CA SER A 80 -4.28 -1.77 -6.46
C SER A 80 -5.46 -1.53 -5.51
N PHE A 81 -6.56 -2.25 -5.71
CA PHE A 81 -7.69 -2.25 -4.78
C PHE A 81 -7.30 -2.92 -3.46
N SER A 82 -7.77 -2.36 -2.37
CA SER A 82 -7.69 -2.91 -1.03
C SER A 82 -8.92 -2.43 -0.24
N GLU A 83 -9.62 -3.36 0.40
CA GLU A 83 -10.85 -3.08 1.16
C GLU A 83 -11.93 -2.33 0.35
N GLY A 84 -12.06 -2.70 -0.94
CA GLY A 84 -13.03 -2.12 -1.86
C GLY A 84 -12.67 -0.77 -2.45
N LEU A 85 -11.49 -0.23 -2.17
CA LEU A 85 -11.05 1.09 -2.61
C LEU A 85 -9.66 1.06 -3.24
N ALA A 86 -9.44 1.89 -4.25
CA ALA A 86 -8.12 2.11 -4.85
C ALA A 86 -7.75 3.59 -4.83
N VAL A 87 -6.48 3.86 -4.55
CA VAL A 87 -5.92 5.20 -4.74
C VAL A 87 -5.88 5.50 -6.23
N VAL A 88 -6.32 6.69 -6.62
CA VAL A 88 -6.14 7.24 -7.97
C VAL A 88 -5.43 8.57 -7.89
N ILE A 89 -4.66 8.88 -8.93
CA ILE A 89 -3.89 10.11 -9.03
C ILE A 89 -4.44 10.93 -10.19
N GLN A 90 -4.74 12.19 -9.94
CA GLN A 90 -5.12 13.13 -10.98
C GLN A 90 -4.56 14.51 -10.66
N ASN A 91 -3.89 15.13 -11.63
CA ASN A 91 -3.24 16.44 -11.47
C ASN A 91 -2.30 16.50 -10.26
N GLY A 92 -1.52 15.45 -10.03
CA GLY A 92 -0.57 15.33 -8.93
C GLY A 92 -1.18 15.15 -7.54
N LYS A 93 -2.50 15.09 -7.42
CA LYS A 93 -3.22 14.84 -6.16
C LYS A 93 -3.83 13.44 -6.16
N ARG A 94 -4.02 12.89 -4.96
CA ARG A 94 -4.56 11.55 -4.71
C ARG A 94 -5.97 11.60 -4.16
N GLY A 95 -6.79 10.68 -4.60
CA GLY A 95 -8.15 10.42 -4.14
C GLY A 95 -8.44 8.93 -4.16
N PHE A 96 -9.68 8.55 -3.99
CA PHE A 96 -10.08 7.14 -3.92
C PHE A 96 -11.33 6.88 -4.75
N ILE A 97 -11.34 5.75 -5.43
CA ILE A 97 -12.50 5.21 -6.14
C ILE A 97 -12.88 3.85 -5.56
N ASN A 98 -14.14 3.49 -5.68
CA ASN A 98 -14.62 2.14 -5.35
C ASN A 98 -14.48 1.18 -6.56
N THR A 99 -14.81 -0.10 -6.36
CA THR A 99 -14.73 -1.15 -7.39
C THR A 99 -15.66 -0.95 -8.59
N LYS A 100 -16.60 0.02 -8.53
CA LYS A 100 -17.43 0.43 -9.68
C LYS A 100 -16.83 1.61 -10.44
N GLY A 101 -15.71 2.17 -9.98
CA GLY A 101 -15.11 3.39 -10.52
C GLY A 101 -15.75 4.69 -10.03
N GLU A 102 -16.64 4.63 -9.04
CA GLU A 102 -17.25 5.83 -8.45
C GLU A 102 -16.26 6.51 -7.51
N VAL A 103 -16.11 7.82 -7.62
CA VAL A 103 -15.23 8.61 -6.74
C VAL A 103 -15.83 8.66 -5.35
N VAL A 104 -15.12 8.08 -4.36
CA VAL A 104 -15.45 8.15 -2.94
C VAL A 104 -14.79 9.36 -2.30
N VAL A 105 -13.53 9.62 -2.68
CA VAL A 105 -12.78 10.79 -2.22
C VAL A 105 -12.17 11.46 -3.43
N PRO A 106 -12.46 12.75 -3.67
CA PRO A 106 -11.84 13.52 -4.76
C PRO A 106 -10.30 13.55 -4.62
N CYS A 107 -9.58 13.75 -5.74
CA CYS A 107 -8.13 13.89 -5.74
C CYS A 107 -7.70 15.23 -5.15
N ILE A 108 -7.61 15.32 -3.83
CA ILE A 108 -7.29 16.53 -3.05
C ILE A 108 -6.05 16.37 -2.16
N TYR A 109 -5.65 15.15 -1.84
CA TYR A 109 -4.52 14.88 -0.94
C TYR A 109 -3.18 14.90 -1.69
N GLY A 110 -2.12 15.39 -1.02
CA GLY A 110 -0.76 15.34 -1.55
C GLY A 110 -0.24 13.91 -1.66
N MET A 111 -0.50 13.10 -0.62
CA MET A 111 -0.21 11.68 -0.58
C MET A 111 -1.38 10.89 0.01
N ALA A 112 -1.48 9.61 -0.35
CA ALA A 112 -2.41 8.65 0.24
C ALA A 112 -1.85 7.24 0.09
N GLY A 113 -2.07 6.39 1.08
CA GLY A 113 -1.72 4.97 1.05
C GLY A 113 -2.93 4.09 0.72
N SER A 114 -2.71 2.78 0.69
CA SER A 114 -3.79 1.81 0.57
C SER A 114 -4.56 1.67 1.89
N PHE A 115 -5.80 1.24 1.81
CA PHE A 115 -6.59 0.89 2.99
C PHE A 115 -6.04 -0.36 3.65
N SER A 116 -6.01 -0.34 4.97
CA SER A 116 -5.71 -1.48 5.83
C SER A 116 -6.44 -1.29 7.15
N GLU A 117 -7.13 -2.32 7.63
CA GLU A 117 -7.92 -2.29 8.87
C GLU A 117 -8.98 -1.18 8.89
N GLY A 118 -9.58 -0.90 7.73
CA GLY A 118 -10.62 0.12 7.56
C GLY A 118 -10.12 1.55 7.45
N LEU A 119 -8.81 1.78 7.47
CA LEU A 119 -8.19 3.10 7.46
C LEU A 119 -7.10 3.23 6.40
N SER A 120 -6.97 4.42 5.83
CA SER A 120 -5.88 4.78 4.92
C SER A 120 -5.15 6.01 5.42
N PRO A 121 -3.80 6.01 5.44
CA PRO A 121 -3.04 7.21 5.69
C PRO A 121 -3.20 8.20 4.54
N ILE A 122 -3.44 9.46 4.87
CA ILE A 122 -3.52 10.57 3.92
C ILE A 122 -2.64 11.72 4.39
N CYS A 123 -2.05 12.45 3.43
CA CYS A 123 -1.28 13.65 3.69
C CYS A 123 -2.02 14.87 3.15
N GLN A 124 -2.30 15.81 4.03
CA GLN A 124 -2.85 17.11 3.66
C GLN A 124 -1.70 18.10 3.48
N GLY A 125 -1.61 18.70 2.31
CA GLY A 125 -0.47 19.56 1.91
C GLY A 125 0.40 18.88 0.86
N ASP A 126 1.62 19.39 0.71
CA ASP A 126 2.62 18.85 -0.20
C ASP A 126 3.56 17.87 0.51
N TRP A 127 4.35 17.11 -0.25
CA TRP A 127 5.26 16.10 0.29
C TRP A 127 6.21 16.63 1.39
N GLU A 128 6.73 17.84 1.22
CA GLU A 128 7.77 18.38 2.12
C GLU A 128 7.21 18.94 3.45
N ASN A 129 5.98 19.46 3.45
CA ASN A 129 5.41 20.17 4.61
C ASN A 129 3.99 19.69 4.97
N GLY A 130 3.50 18.66 4.30
CA GLY A 130 2.19 18.09 4.57
C GLY A 130 2.14 17.40 5.94
N LYS A 131 0.94 17.31 6.50
CA LYS A 131 0.70 16.54 7.72
C LYS A 131 -0.15 15.32 7.40
N TRP A 132 0.20 14.23 8.06
CA TRP A 132 -0.44 12.95 7.89
C TRP A 132 -1.51 12.70 8.94
N GLY A 133 -2.60 12.07 8.51
CA GLY A 133 -3.70 11.58 9.32
C GLY A 133 -4.33 10.38 8.63
N PHE A 134 -5.55 10.02 9.02
CA PHE A 134 -6.21 8.84 8.46
C PHE A 134 -7.67 9.10 8.14
N ILE A 135 -8.13 8.51 7.03
CA ILE A 135 -9.54 8.46 6.63
C ILE A 135 -10.07 7.02 6.73
N ASN A 136 -11.38 6.90 6.93
CA ASN A 136 -12.08 5.63 6.82
C ASN A 136 -12.54 5.35 5.37
N THR A 137 -13.13 4.18 5.13
CA THR A 137 -13.62 3.75 3.81
C THR A 137 -14.78 4.60 3.26
N LYS A 138 -15.37 5.50 4.07
CA LYS A 138 -16.34 6.50 3.62
C LYS A 138 -15.70 7.83 3.20
N GLY A 139 -14.37 7.97 3.37
CA GLY A 139 -13.64 9.20 3.10
C GLY A 139 -13.70 10.23 4.24
N GLU A 140 -14.19 9.84 5.42
CA GLU A 140 -14.23 10.72 6.60
C GLU A 140 -12.87 10.70 7.31
N VAL A 141 -12.35 11.89 7.66
CA VAL A 141 -11.13 11.98 8.48
C VAL A 141 -11.42 11.50 9.90
N VAL A 142 -10.82 10.38 10.28
CA VAL A 142 -10.98 9.75 11.60
C VAL A 142 -9.85 10.18 12.53
N ILE A 143 -8.64 10.29 12.01
CA ILE A 143 -7.46 10.74 12.75
C ILE A 143 -6.95 12.01 12.06
N PRO A 144 -6.94 13.16 12.77
CA PRO A 144 -6.54 14.44 12.19
C PRO A 144 -5.14 14.43 11.58
N CYS A 145 -4.92 15.23 10.54
CA CYS A 145 -3.63 15.39 9.89
C CYS A 145 -2.72 16.27 10.77
N ILE A 146 -2.04 15.66 11.74
CA ILE A 146 -1.13 16.31 12.69
C ILE A 146 0.28 15.71 12.69
N TYR A 147 0.45 14.50 12.17
CA TYR A 147 1.71 13.77 12.18
C TYR A 147 2.63 14.24 11.05
N ASP A 148 3.94 14.18 11.28
CA ASP A 148 4.96 14.49 10.27
C ASP A 148 5.01 13.37 9.21
N GLU A 149 4.85 12.11 9.66
CA GLU A 149 4.72 10.93 8.82
C GLU A 149 3.76 9.92 9.43
N ALA A 150 3.08 9.11 8.61
CA ALA A 150 2.23 8.02 9.04
C ALA A 150 2.22 6.88 8.03
N TRP A 151 2.17 5.64 8.53
CA TRP A 151 2.12 4.42 7.74
C TRP A 151 0.83 3.66 8.00
N SER A 152 0.50 2.71 7.12
CA SER A 152 -0.73 1.92 7.21
C SER A 152 -0.82 1.16 8.54
N PHE A 153 -2.04 0.87 8.97
CA PHE A 153 -2.30 0.02 10.12
C PHE A 153 -1.88 -1.42 9.85
N SER A 154 -1.32 -2.05 10.87
CA SER A 154 -1.02 -3.46 10.93
C SER A 154 -1.19 -3.92 12.37
N GLU A 155 -1.92 -5.03 12.58
CA GLU A 155 -2.19 -5.61 13.91
C GLU A 155 -2.76 -4.58 14.92
N GLY A 156 -3.63 -3.70 14.43
CA GLY A 156 -4.33 -2.68 15.24
C GLY A 156 -3.53 -1.42 15.53
N LEU A 157 -2.30 -1.30 15.04
CA LEU A 157 -1.43 -0.18 15.29
C LEU A 157 -0.86 0.41 14.00
N ALA A 158 -0.70 1.74 13.96
CA ALA A 158 -0.01 2.45 12.90
C ALA A 158 1.21 3.18 13.47
N ARG A 159 2.32 3.08 12.75
CA ARG A 159 3.52 3.86 13.04
C ARG A 159 3.31 5.30 12.60
N VAL A 160 3.59 6.24 13.50
CA VAL A 160 3.49 7.68 13.24
C VAL A 160 4.73 8.42 13.72
N GLU A 161 5.09 9.48 13.03
CA GLU A 161 6.13 10.40 13.45
C GLU A 161 5.51 11.71 13.94
N LEU A 162 6.00 12.23 15.05
CA LEU A 162 5.62 13.53 15.57
C LEU A 162 6.86 14.24 16.16
N ASN A 163 7.16 15.43 15.66
CA ASN A 163 8.33 16.23 16.06
C ASN A 163 9.65 15.45 15.92
N GLY A 164 9.82 14.70 14.81
CA GLY A 164 11.04 13.93 14.53
C GLY A 164 11.21 12.70 15.41
N LYS A 165 10.14 12.20 16.04
CA LYS A 165 10.15 10.98 16.85
C LYS A 165 9.01 10.06 16.46
N TRP A 166 9.31 8.76 16.41
CA TRP A 166 8.40 7.70 16.08
C TRP A 166 7.69 7.12 17.30
N GLY A 167 6.44 6.73 17.10
CA GLY A 167 5.59 6.05 18.07
C GLY A 167 4.47 5.29 17.36
N PHE A 168 3.50 4.80 18.11
CA PHE A 168 2.39 4.03 17.55
C PHE A 168 1.06 4.48 18.14
N ILE A 169 0.05 4.53 17.25
CA ILE A 169 -1.34 4.86 17.58
C ILE A 169 -2.24 3.69 17.22
N ASN A 170 -3.39 3.57 17.90
CA ASN A 170 -4.42 2.60 17.54
C ASN A 170 -5.40 3.18 16.50
N THR A 171 -6.33 2.37 16.01
CA THR A 171 -7.34 2.72 15.00
C THR A 171 -8.31 3.84 15.45
N LYS A 172 -8.32 4.21 16.75
CA LYS A 172 -9.08 5.35 17.28
C LYS A 172 -8.22 6.62 17.36
N GLY A 173 -6.94 6.57 16.95
CA GLY A 173 -6.00 7.67 17.06
C GLY A 173 -5.42 7.87 18.46
N ALA A 174 -5.67 6.96 19.41
CA ALA A 174 -5.07 7.03 20.73
C ALA A 174 -3.60 6.57 20.68
N VAL A 175 -2.70 7.33 21.27
CA VAL A 175 -1.29 6.97 21.40
C VAL A 175 -1.16 5.77 22.34
N VAL A 176 -0.65 4.65 21.79
CA VAL A 176 -0.37 3.42 22.53
C VAL A 176 1.10 3.39 22.95
N ILE A 177 1.98 3.76 22.03
CA ILE A 177 3.42 3.86 22.28
C ILE A 177 3.83 5.30 21.96
N PRO A 178 4.32 6.07 22.95
CA PRO A 178 4.67 7.47 22.75
C PRO A 178 5.70 7.69 21.64
N CYS A 179 5.62 8.85 20.95
CA CYS A 179 6.60 9.26 19.95
C CYS A 179 7.90 9.71 20.64
N ILE A 180 8.76 8.76 20.98
CA ILE A 180 10.03 8.96 21.68
C ILE A 180 11.23 8.31 20.98
N TYR A 181 10.98 7.45 19.97
CA TYR A 181 12.02 6.70 19.27
C TYR A 181 12.61 7.50 18.12
N ASP A 182 13.89 7.33 17.86
CA ASP A 182 14.62 7.95 16.74
C ASP A 182 14.19 7.31 15.41
N ASP A 183 13.87 6.01 15.44
CA ASP A 183 13.34 5.24 14.33
C ASP A 183 12.46 4.10 14.85
N ALA A 184 11.51 3.64 14.04
CA ALA A 184 10.65 2.50 14.34
C ALA A 184 10.25 1.79 13.06
N TRP A 185 10.07 0.48 13.12
CA TRP A 185 9.53 -0.31 12.04
C TRP A 185 8.10 -0.72 12.35
N GLU A 186 7.36 -1.13 11.33
CA GLU A 186 5.97 -1.58 11.50
C GLU A 186 5.88 -2.80 12.42
N ILE A 187 4.69 -3.00 13.01
CA ILE A 187 4.41 -4.16 13.85
C ILE A 187 4.19 -5.39 12.96
N SER A 188 4.84 -6.48 13.35
CA SER A 188 4.68 -7.80 12.75
C SER A 188 4.81 -8.87 13.82
N GLU A 189 3.87 -9.84 13.84
CA GLU A 189 3.82 -10.92 14.84
C GLU A 189 3.81 -10.39 16.30
N GLY A 190 3.11 -9.27 16.52
CA GLY A 190 2.98 -8.62 17.84
C GLY A 190 4.21 -7.86 18.32
N LEU A 191 5.22 -7.67 17.47
CA LEU A 191 6.50 -7.04 17.81
C LEU A 191 6.85 -5.91 16.86
N ALA A 192 7.53 -4.88 17.37
CA ALA A 192 8.13 -3.82 16.57
C ALA A 192 9.60 -3.65 16.93
N THR A 193 10.41 -3.31 15.93
CA THR A 193 11.80 -2.89 16.14
C THR A 193 11.84 -1.37 16.25
N VAL A 194 12.47 -0.85 17.31
CA VAL A 194 12.58 0.58 17.57
C VAL A 194 14.02 0.97 17.85
N GLN A 195 14.41 2.19 17.50
CA GLN A 195 15.71 2.74 17.79
C GLN A 195 15.59 3.90 18.78
N GLN A 196 16.44 3.93 19.79
CA GLN A 196 16.57 5.06 20.71
C GLN A 196 18.05 5.29 21.07
N ASN A 197 18.53 6.53 20.94
CA ASN A 197 19.93 6.89 21.20
C ASN A 197 20.95 6.01 20.43
N GLY A 198 20.63 5.69 19.18
CA GLY A 198 21.47 4.87 18.30
C GLY A 198 21.45 3.36 18.58
N LYS A 199 20.65 2.90 19.53
CA LYS A 199 20.52 1.48 19.90
C LYS A 199 19.16 0.94 19.51
N TRP A 200 19.14 -0.29 18.97
CA TRP A 200 17.95 -1.00 18.57
C TRP A 200 17.41 -1.88 19.69
N SER A 201 16.09 -1.95 19.80
CA SER A 201 15.37 -2.80 20.75
C SER A 201 14.13 -3.38 20.07
N ILE A 202 13.64 -4.49 20.59
CA ILE A 202 12.35 -5.07 20.18
C ILE A 202 11.36 -4.83 21.31
N ILE A 203 10.20 -4.30 20.95
CA ILE A 203 9.08 -4.04 21.85
C ILE A 203 7.83 -4.81 21.41
N ASN A 204 6.93 -5.11 22.34
CA ASN A 204 5.61 -5.62 22.03
C ASN A 204 4.61 -4.49 21.74
N THR A 205 3.37 -4.86 21.40
CA THR A 205 2.26 -3.93 21.10
C THR A 205 1.87 -3.01 22.26
N GLU A 206 2.32 -3.29 23.50
CA GLU A 206 2.14 -2.44 24.68
C GLU A 206 3.33 -1.50 24.92
N GLY A 207 4.37 -1.55 24.06
CA GLY A 207 5.62 -0.80 24.23
C GLY A 207 6.58 -1.39 25.27
N LYS A 208 6.34 -2.62 25.73
CA LYS A 208 7.26 -3.30 26.67
C LYS A 208 8.45 -3.85 25.90
N VAL A 209 9.65 -3.55 26.37
CA VAL A 209 10.90 -4.07 25.80
C VAL A 209 10.99 -5.58 26.03
N ILE A 210 11.12 -6.34 24.94
CA ILE A 210 11.30 -7.80 24.91
C ILE A 210 12.78 -8.14 24.74
N VAL A 211 13.47 -7.43 23.83
CA VAL A 211 14.91 -7.54 23.62
C VAL A 211 15.51 -6.15 23.72
N ALA A 212 16.43 -5.98 24.67
CA ALA A 212 17.10 -4.70 24.90
C ALA A 212 18.44 -4.63 24.16
N GLU A 213 18.70 -3.46 23.59
CA GLU A 213 20.02 -2.96 23.16
C GLU A 213 20.89 -3.91 22.33
N CYS A 214 20.64 -3.99 21.03
CA CYS A 214 21.53 -4.63 20.08
C CYS A 214 22.33 -3.60 19.29
N ASN A 215 23.65 -3.77 19.23
CA ASN A 215 24.51 -3.01 18.32
C ASN A 215 24.48 -3.66 16.94
N GLY A 216 23.57 -3.22 16.03
CA GLY A 216 23.51 -3.70 14.65
C GLY A 216 22.08 -3.88 14.14
N PHE A 217 21.91 -3.84 12.82
CA PHE A 217 20.65 -4.10 12.14
C PHE A 217 20.26 -5.60 12.26
N PHE A 218 19.01 -5.87 12.64
CA PHE A 218 18.39 -7.18 12.44
C PHE A 218 18.01 -7.32 10.95
N THR A 219 18.82 -8.01 10.16
CA THR A 219 18.60 -8.11 8.71
C THR A 219 17.68 -9.27 8.29
N SER A 220 17.24 -10.14 9.19
CA SER A 220 16.23 -11.18 8.91
C SER A 220 15.76 -11.89 10.18
N TRP A 221 14.47 -12.15 10.26
CA TRP A 221 13.87 -13.08 11.20
C TRP A 221 14.15 -14.52 10.76
N SER A 222 15.32 -15.05 11.03
CA SER A 222 15.53 -16.50 11.03
C SER A 222 15.31 -16.98 12.46
N LYS A 223 14.21 -17.73 12.66
CA LYS A 223 13.82 -18.50 13.85
C LYS A 223 14.83 -18.44 15.00
N VAL A 224 14.48 -17.70 16.04
CA VAL A 224 15.06 -17.92 17.37
C VAL A 224 14.40 -19.20 17.88
N GLU A 225 15.12 -20.33 17.85
CA GLU A 225 14.71 -21.53 18.56
C GLU A 225 14.73 -21.21 20.07
N MET A 226 13.59 -21.39 20.72
CA MET A 226 13.46 -21.39 22.19
C MET A 226 13.97 -22.70 22.74
#